data_e66a5b8277720e2bedf265ecf5092c05
#
_entry.id   e66a5b8277720e2bedf265ecf5092c05
#
_cell.length_a   1.000
_cell.length_b   1.000
_cell.length_c   1.000
_cell.angle_alpha   90.00
_cell.angle_beta   90.00
_cell.angle_gamma   90.00
#
_symmetry.space_group_name_H-M   'P 1'
#
loop_
_entity.id
_entity.type
_entity.pdbx_description
1 polymer ?
#
loop_
_entity_poly.entity_id
_entity_poly.type
_entity_poly.pdbx_seq_one_letter_code
_entity_poly.pdbx_strand_id
1 'polypeptide(L)'
;MDAHLDSLLLALALNHRLAGTLAPDAVSTAFLDADREVPLIVADGVLGTDTPTGLLLFAAAAKASGITHARLALNHPSLPHTIPPVAREDRARVGRHPAPIVLHRGPEQVGIMLLGAEENVEVIACRESVYHPVSVDTPAEALRRLRLLVMEGLSIIETIEVPEGWRTAPWRDWQADLSEDHPLSTLLPVDADSRAVYAALDIHDRMRTVLAPATVEPPVFGDLLSRLHPAAAAYVTAVATMKG
;
A
#
# COMPACT_ATOMS: atom_id res chain seq x y z
N MET A 1 -10.46 -0.57 5.24
CA MET A 1 -9.69 -1.72 4.67
C MET A 1 -9.86 -1.83 3.16
N ASP A 2 -11.07 -1.72 2.63
CA ASP A 2 -11.34 -1.89 1.19
C ASP A 2 -10.51 -0.98 0.28
N ALA A 3 -10.46 0.33 0.54
CA ALA A 3 -9.67 1.26 -0.29
C ALA A 3 -8.15 0.98 -0.29
N HIS A 4 -7.60 0.36 0.75
CA HIS A 4 -6.20 -0.05 0.77
C HIS A 4 -5.97 -1.29 -0.09
N LEU A 5 -6.90 -2.25 -0.02
CA LEU A 5 -6.85 -3.46 -0.83
C LEU A 5 -6.99 -3.13 -2.31
N ASP A 6 -7.96 -2.29 -2.68
CA ASP A 6 -8.17 -1.86 -4.06
C ASP A 6 -6.93 -1.16 -4.63
N SER A 7 -6.31 -0.27 -3.84
CA SER A 7 -5.06 0.39 -4.23
C SER A 7 -3.90 -0.60 -4.36
N LEU A 8 -3.81 -1.60 -3.49
CA LEU A 8 -2.78 -2.63 -3.57
C LEU A 8 -2.96 -3.49 -4.82
N LEU A 9 -4.17 -4.00 -5.07
CA LEU A 9 -4.47 -4.79 -6.27
C LEU A 9 -4.15 -4.03 -7.55
N LEU A 10 -4.52 -2.74 -7.61
CA LEU A 10 -4.21 -1.88 -8.74
C LEU A 10 -2.71 -1.66 -8.91
N ALA A 11 -1.95 -1.44 -7.83
CA ALA A 11 -0.50 -1.27 -7.90
C ALA A 11 0.20 -2.54 -8.42
N LEU A 12 -0.20 -3.71 -7.92
CA LEU A 12 0.31 -5.01 -8.37
C LEU A 12 -0.02 -5.27 -9.84
N ALA A 13 -1.29 -5.06 -10.23
CA ALA A 13 -1.73 -5.22 -11.61
C ALA A 13 -0.96 -4.32 -12.58
N LEU A 14 -0.73 -3.05 -12.19
CA LEU A 14 0.09 -2.12 -12.97
C LEU A 14 1.54 -2.62 -13.09
N ASN A 15 2.16 -3.07 -12.01
CA ASN A 15 3.52 -3.59 -12.05
C ASN A 15 3.65 -4.80 -12.98
N HIS A 16 2.73 -5.76 -12.90
CA HIS A 16 2.69 -6.88 -13.82
C HIS A 16 2.51 -6.46 -15.28
N ARG A 17 1.65 -5.47 -15.54
CA ARG A 17 1.43 -4.94 -16.90
C ARG A 17 2.64 -4.16 -17.42
N LEU A 18 3.28 -3.35 -16.60
CA LEU A 18 4.49 -2.61 -16.97
C LEU A 18 5.66 -3.56 -17.25
N ALA A 19 5.80 -4.61 -16.46
CA ALA A 19 6.81 -5.66 -16.64
C ALA A 19 6.49 -6.61 -17.79
N GLY A 20 5.21 -6.78 -18.15
CA GLY A 20 4.75 -7.74 -19.17
C GLY A 20 4.73 -9.19 -18.67
N THR A 21 4.60 -9.41 -17.40
CA THR A 21 4.67 -10.73 -16.73
C THR A 21 3.33 -11.46 -16.62
N LEU A 22 2.20 -10.73 -16.72
CA LEU A 22 0.85 -11.32 -16.68
C LEU A 22 0.04 -11.00 -17.93
N ALA A 23 -0.75 -11.99 -18.36
CA ALA A 23 -1.75 -11.83 -19.40
C ALA A 23 -2.90 -10.90 -18.92
N PRO A 24 -3.57 -10.17 -19.85
CA PRO A 24 -4.71 -9.32 -19.52
C PRO A 24 -5.80 -10.01 -18.70
N ASP A 25 -6.16 -11.22 -19.10
CA ASP A 25 -7.24 -12.00 -18.49
C ASP A 25 -6.92 -12.39 -17.03
N ALA A 26 -5.65 -12.67 -16.73
CA ALA A 26 -5.22 -13.00 -15.37
C ALA A 26 -5.39 -11.81 -14.40
N VAL A 27 -5.23 -10.57 -14.88
CA VAL A 27 -5.48 -9.36 -14.10
C VAL A 27 -6.96 -9.25 -13.77
N SER A 28 -7.83 -9.42 -14.76
CA SER A 28 -9.29 -9.35 -14.56
C SER A 28 -9.76 -10.45 -13.60
N THR A 29 -9.24 -11.67 -13.75
CA THR A 29 -9.54 -12.80 -12.85
C THR A 29 -9.14 -12.48 -11.41
N ALA A 30 -7.98 -11.88 -11.18
CA ALA A 30 -7.52 -11.57 -9.84
C ALA A 30 -8.37 -10.49 -9.13
N PHE A 31 -8.93 -9.52 -9.87
CA PHE A 31 -9.90 -8.58 -9.30
C PHE A 31 -11.22 -9.29 -8.97
N LEU A 32 -11.71 -10.17 -9.85
CA LEU A 32 -12.91 -10.98 -9.61
C LEU A 32 -12.74 -11.93 -8.42
N ASP A 33 -11.60 -12.59 -8.29
CA ASP A 33 -11.29 -13.49 -7.16
C ASP A 33 -11.26 -12.72 -5.81
N ALA A 34 -10.92 -11.44 -5.85
CA ALA A 34 -10.97 -10.55 -4.69
C ALA A 34 -12.36 -9.90 -4.47
N ASP A 35 -13.39 -10.30 -5.24
CA ASP A 35 -14.72 -9.68 -5.25
C ASP A 35 -14.65 -8.16 -5.53
N ARG A 36 -13.88 -7.79 -6.54
CA ARG A 36 -13.65 -6.40 -6.98
C ARG A 36 -13.81 -6.26 -8.49
N GLU A 37 -14.22 -5.08 -8.92
CA GLU A 37 -14.22 -4.70 -10.33
C GLU A 37 -12.88 -4.05 -10.71
N VAL A 38 -12.47 -4.23 -11.98
CA VAL A 38 -11.31 -3.53 -12.51
C VAL A 38 -11.69 -2.05 -12.72
N PRO A 39 -11.04 -1.11 -12.02
CA PRO A 39 -11.46 0.28 -12.05
C PRO A 39 -11.17 0.95 -13.41
N LEU A 40 -11.96 1.96 -13.75
CA LEU A 40 -11.65 2.89 -14.82
C LEU A 40 -10.70 3.97 -14.31
N ILE A 41 -9.74 4.38 -15.14
CA ILE A 41 -8.75 5.40 -14.79
C ILE A 41 -9.05 6.68 -15.55
N VAL A 42 -9.27 7.76 -14.81
CA VAL A 42 -9.57 9.09 -15.33
C VAL A 42 -8.30 9.94 -15.28
N ALA A 43 -7.70 10.19 -16.43
CA ALA A 43 -6.37 10.80 -16.51
C ALA A 43 -6.37 12.32 -16.79
N ASP A 44 -7.50 12.94 -17.10
CA ASP A 44 -7.69 14.38 -17.32
C ASP A 44 -6.52 15.06 -18.09
N GLY A 45 -6.13 14.46 -19.22
CA GLY A 45 -5.02 14.96 -20.06
C GLY A 45 -3.61 14.65 -19.57
N VAL A 46 -3.42 14.06 -18.38
CA VAL A 46 -2.08 13.83 -17.78
C VAL A 46 -1.22 12.86 -18.63
N LEU A 47 -1.85 11.91 -19.33
CA LEU A 47 -1.19 10.98 -20.27
C LEU A 47 -1.69 11.11 -21.70
N GLY A 48 -2.30 12.26 -22.04
CA GLY A 48 -2.90 12.47 -23.36
C GLY A 48 -4.23 11.72 -23.57
N THR A 49 -4.89 11.31 -22.48
CA THR A 49 -6.19 10.66 -22.49
C THR A 49 -7.19 11.51 -21.70
N ASP A 50 -8.24 12.01 -22.39
CA ASP A 50 -9.29 12.87 -21.78
C ASP A 50 -10.55 12.07 -21.41
N THR A 51 -10.55 10.76 -21.60
CA THR A 51 -11.67 9.87 -21.34
C THR A 51 -11.29 8.80 -20.33
N PRO A 52 -12.25 8.31 -19.52
CA PRO A 52 -12.04 7.15 -18.67
C PRO A 52 -11.47 5.98 -19.47
N THR A 53 -10.38 5.43 -19.02
CA THR A 53 -9.59 4.45 -19.75
C THR A 53 -9.44 3.19 -18.92
N GLY A 54 -9.63 2.03 -19.51
CA GLY A 54 -9.38 0.75 -18.85
C GLY A 54 -7.90 0.55 -18.51
N LEU A 55 -7.64 -0.23 -17.47
CA LEU A 55 -6.30 -0.49 -16.92
C LEU A 55 -5.26 -0.87 -17.96
N LEU A 56 -5.62 -1.66 -18.95
CA LEU A 56 -4.69 -2.12 -20.02
C LEU A 56 -4.18 -0.97 -20.88
N LEU A 57 -5.09 -0.11 -21.34
CA LEU A 57 -4.74 1.05 -22.15
C LEU A 57 -3.96 2.08 -21.34
N PHE A 58 -4.37 2.29 -20.09
CA PHE A 58 -3.64 3.16 -19.18
C PHE A 58 -2.20 2.67 -18.95
N ALA A 59 -2.01 1.38 -18.67
CA ALA A 59 -0.68 0.80 -18.46
C ALA A 59 0.20 0.93 -19.71
N ALA A 60 -0.38 0.76 -20.91
CA ALA A 60 0.33 0.97 -22.17
C ALA A 60 0.77 2.44 -22.35
N ALA A 61 -0.13 3.39 -22.10
CA ALA A 61 0.18 4.83 -22.16
C ALA A 61 1.23 5.22 -21.10
N ALA A 62 1.11 4.72 -19.87
CA ALA A 62 2.08 4.93 -18.80
C ALA A 62 3.48 4.40 -19.19
N LYS A 63 3.56 3.19 -19.74
CA LYS A 63 4.81 2.60 -20.25
C LYS A 63 5.41 3.42 -21.37
N ALA A 64 4.60 3.87 -22.32
CA ALA A 64 5.04 4.75 -23.42
C ALA A 64 5.57 6.11 -22.91
N SER A 65 5.05 6.60 -21.77
CA SER A 65 5.51 7.81 -21.09
C SER A 65 6.74 7.58 -20.21
N GLY A 66 7.35 6.39 -20.25
CA GLY A 66 8.55 6.06 -19.50
C GLY A 66 8.29 5.63 -18.04
N ILE A 67 7.04 5.36 -17.64
CA ILE A 67 6.74 4.77 -16.34
C ILE A 67 7.28 3.35 -16.27
N THR A 68 8.04 3.05 -15.24
CA THR A 68 8.73 1.76 -15.06
C THR A 68 8.10 0.89 -13.98
N HIS A 69 7.54 1.48 -12.95
CA HIS A 69 6.88 0.76 -11.85
C HIS A 69 5.90 1.63 -11.08
N ALA A 70 5.01 0.97 -10.37
CA ALA A 70 4.06 1.56 -9.43
C ALA A 70 4.48 1.20 -7.99
N ARG A 71 4.28 2.11 -7.06
CA ARG A 71 4.50 1.90 -5.64
C ARG A 71 3.28 2.35 -4.84
N LEU A 72 2.86 1.56 -3.88
CA LEU A 72 1.83 1.96 -2.94
C LEU A 72 2.43 2.90 -1.88
N ALA A 73 1.84 4.07 -1.68
CA ALA A 73 2.22 5.03 -0.66
C ALA A 73 1.15 5.05 0.44
N LEU A 74 1.43 4.42 1.57
CA LEU A 74 0.49 4.44 2.70
C LEU A 74 0.54 5.78 3.41
N ASN A 75 -0.59 6.49 3.38
CA ASN A 75 -0.68 7.86 3.88
C ASN A 75 -0.95 7.90 5.38
N HIS A 76 0.01 8.41 6.14
CA HIS A 76 -0.15 8.66 7.57
C HIS A 76 0.76 9.81 8.03
N PRO A 77 0.34 10.63 9.03
CA PRO A 77 1.15 11.73 9.55
C PRO A 77 2.56 11.35 10.02
N SER A 78 2.73 10.11 10.53
CA SER A 78 4.06 9.59 10.92
C SER A 78 4.91 9.08 9.74
N LEU A 79 4.36 9.08 8.51
CA LEU A 79 5.04 8.62 7.30
C LEU A 79 5.02 9.71 6.20
N PRO A 80 5.40 10.96 6.49
CA PRO A 80 5.20 12.11 5.58
C PRO A 80 6.00 11.99 4.28
N HIS A 81 7.05 11.17 4.26
CA HIS A 81 7.94 11.00 3.10
C HIS A 81 7.48 9.96 2.10
N THR A 82 6.34 9.30 2.33
CA THR A 82 5.82 8.29 1.39
C THR A 82 5.10 8.92 0.20
N ILE A 83 4.68 10.18 0.31
CA ILE A 83 3.90 10.89 -0.70
C ILE A 83 4.76 11.98 -1.34
N PRO A 84 4.90 11.97 -2.68
CA PRO A 84 5.61 13.02 -3.40
C PRO A 84 4.84 14.36 -3.37
N PRO A 85 5.53 15.48 -3.57
CA PRO A 85 4.89 16.78 -3.62
C PRO A 85 3.92 16.89 -4.81
N VAL A 86 2.72 17.38 -4.53
CA VAL A 86 1.66 17.65 -5.52
C VAL A 86 1.32 19.15 -5.56
N ALA A 87 0.50 19.55 -6.50
CA ALA A 87 -0.03 20.90 -6.58
C ALA A 87 -0.83 21.26 -5.31
N ARG A 88 -0.93 22.55 -5.00
CA ARG A 88 -1.56 23.02 -3.74
C ARG A 88 -3.04 22.58 -3.65
N GLU A 89 -3.73 22.67 -4.76
CA GLU A 89 -5.14 22.26 -4.93
C GLU A 89 -5.37 20.77 -4.65
N ASP A 90 -4.40 19.92 -4.95
CA ASP A 90 -4.51 18.46 -4.81
C ASP A 90 -4.12 17.95 -3.41
N ARG A 91 -3.41 18.76 -2.61
CA ARG A 91 -2.90 18.36 -1.30
C ARG A 91 -3.98 17.80 -0.37
N ALA A 92 -5.16 18.45 -0.36
CA ALA A 92 -6.25 18.02 0.51
C ALA A 92 -6.87 16.67 0.07
N ARG A 93 -6.91 16.41 -1.25
CA ARG A 93 -7.40 15.14 -1.80
C ARG A 93 -6.41 14.02 -1.50
N VAL A 94 -5.14 14.23 -1.84
CA VAL A 94 -4.06 13.28 -1.57
C VAL A 94 -3.92 13.00 -0.08
N GLY A 95 -3.97 14.04 0.78
CA GLY A 95 -3.84 13.87 2.23
C GLY A 95 -4.98 13.08 2.88
N ARG A 96 -6.15 13.02 2.25
CA ARG A 96 -7.30 12.20 2.71
C ARG A 96 -7.29 10.79 2.17
N HIS A 97 -6.62 10.55 1.04
CA HIS A 97 -6.58 9.22 0.45
C HIS A 97 -5.69 8.29 1.28
N PRO A 98 -6.17 7.10 1.68
CA PRO A 98 -5.43 6.23 2.59
C PRO A 98 -4.17 5.60 1.96
N ALA A 99 -4.22 5.29 0.68
CA ALA A 99 -3.19 4.54 -0.02
C ALA A 99 -3.03 5.00 -1.49
N PRO A 100 -2.49 6.20 -1.74
CA PRO A 100 -2.16 6.62 -3.10
C PRO A 100 -1.16 5.69 -3.77
N ILE A 101 -1.26 5.54 -5.10
CA ILE A 101 -0.28 4.80 -5.90
C ILE A 101 0.61 5.81 -6.62
N VAL A 102 1.91 5.68 -6.44
CA VAL A 102 2.92 6.55 -7.05
C VAL A 102 3.56 5.85 -8.22
N LEU A 103 3.49 6.44 -9.41
CA LEU A 103 4.08 5.91 -10.64
C LEU A 103 5.45 6.56 -10.89
N HIS A 104 6.47 5.73 -11.06
CA HIS A 104 7.86 6.14 -11.21
C HIS A 104 8.35 6.02 -12.64
N ARG A 105 9.03 7.07 -13.13
CA ARG A 105 9.76 7.08 -14.43
C ARG A 105 11.18 6.52 -14.33
N GLY A 106 11.61 6.15 -13.14
CA GLY A 106 12.93 5.63 -12.82
C GLY A 106 13.06 5.49 -11.32
N PRO A 107 14.25 5.21 -10.79
CA PRO A 107 14.42 4.96 -9.36
C PRO A 107 14.09 6.17 -8.47
N GLU A 108 14.28 7.39 -8.98
CA GLU A 108 14.14 8.63 -8.20
C GLU A 108 13.14 9.64 -8.80
N GLN A 109 12.57 9.37 -9.97
CA GLN A 109 11.66 10.29 -10.64
C GLN A 109 10.22 9.82 -10.52
N VAL A 110 9.39 10.64 -9.89
CA VAL A 110 7.94 10.44 -9.83
C VAL A 110 7.27 11.29 -10.89
N GLY A 111 6.41 10.66 -11.70
CA GLY A 111 5.66 11.35 -12.74
C GLY A 111 4.22 11.63 -12.35
N ILE A 112 3.54 10.66 -11.74
CA ILE A 112 2.09 10.63 -11.60
C ILE A 112 1.71 9.90 -10.32
N MET A 113 0.58 10.28 -9.75
CA MET A 113 -0.06 9.59 -8.62
C MET A 113 -1.47 9.17 -9.01
N LEU A 114 -1.89 8.00 -8.56
CA LEU A 114 -3.25 7.52 -8.70
C LEU A 114 -3.95 7.56 -7.35
N LEU A 115 -5.16 8.09 -7.33
CA LEU A 115 -6.05 8.05 -6.18
C LEU A 115 -7.24 7.16 -6.54
N GLY A 116 -7.30 5.96 -5.95
CA GLY A 116 -8.42 5.03 -6.14
C GLY A 116 -9.66 5.52 -5.41
N ALA A 117 -10.81 5.52 -6.10
CA ALA A 117 -12.15 5.62 -5.53
C ALA A 117 -12.95 4.40 -6.00
N GLU A 118 -14.07 4.10 -5.38
CA GLU A 118 -14.83 2.85 -5.55
C GLU A 118 -15.09 2.45 -7.02
N GLU A 119 -15.37 3.41 -7.91
CA GLU A 119 -15.65 3.13 -9.32
C GLU A 119 -14.58 3.68 -10.27
N ASN A 120 -13.83 4.69 -9.86
CA ASN A 120 -12.89 5.41 -10.71
C ASN A 120 -11.58 5.68 -9.98
N VAL A 121 -10.51 5.72 -10.75
CA VAL A 121 -9.18 6.10 -10.27
C VAL A 121 -8.81 7.43 -10.90
N GLU A 122 -8.60 8.45 -10.08
CA GLU A 122 -8.12 9.76 -10.54
C GLU A 122 -6.60 9.76 -10.72
N VAL A 123 -6.14 10.43 -11.76
CA VAL A 123 -4.71 10.64 -12.03
C VAL A 123 -4.33 12.07 -11.63
N ILE A 124 -3.30 12.18 -10.80
CA ILE A 124 -2.76 13.47 -10.35
C ILE A 124 -1.30 13.60 -10.81
N ALA A 125 -0.98 14.72 -11.44
CA ALA A 125 0.40 15.05 -11.79
C ALA A 125 1.20 15.37 -10.52
N CYS A 126 2.33 14.71 -10.33
CA CYS A 126 3.30 15.07 -9.30
C CYS A 126 4.19 16.20 -9.82
N ARG A 127 4.58 17.11 -8.94
CA ARG A 127 5.63 18.08 -9.28
C ARG A 127 6.93 17.32 -9.48
N GLU A 128 7.63 17.63 -10.56
CA GLU A 128 8.97 17.12 -10.77
C GLU A 128 9.86 17.49 -9.57
N SER A 129 10.19 16.52 -8.79
CA SER A 129 11.11 16.64 -7.67
C SER A 129 11.92 15.35 -7.60
N VAL A 130 13.16 15.47 -7.21
CA VAL A 130 13.94 14.31 -6.81
C VAL A 130 13.28 13.77 -5.56
N TYR A 131 12.59 12.66 -5.71
CA TYR A 131 11.93 11.97 -4.63
C TYR A 131 12.79 10.76 -4.26
N HIS A 132 13.43 10.83 -3.10
CA HIS A 132 14.14 9.68 -2.56
C HIS A 132 13.14 8.78 -1.82
N PRO A 133 12.71 7.67 -2.43
CA PRO A 133 11.89 6.71 -1.69
C PRO A 133 12.69 6.21 -0.49
N VAL A 134 12.02 6.09 0.64
CA VAL A 134 12.59 5.35 1.78
C VAL A 134 13.06 3.99 1.25
N SER A 135 14.29 3.60 1.59
CA SER A 135 14.84 2.29 1.21
C SER A 135 13.82 1.21 1.49
N VAL A 136 13.42 0.50 0.45
CA VAL A 136 12.42 -0.56 0.58
C VAL A 136 13.17 -1.83 0.95
N ASP A 137 12.91 -2.34 2.14
CA ASP A 137 13.36 -3.68 2.55
C ASP A 137 12.82 -4.72 1.55
N THR A 138 13.46 -5.87 1.45
CA THR A 138 12.83 -7.00 0.76
C THR A 138 11.55 -7.41 1.51
N PRO A 139 10.53 -7.97 0.83
CA PRO A 139 9.31 -8.44 1.50
C PRO A 139 9.60 -9.40 2.65
N ALA A 140 10.57 -10.30 2.50
CA ALA A 140 10.97 -11.25 3.53
C ALA A 140 11.55 -10.55 4.78
N GLU A 141 12.38 -9.53 4.60
CA GLU A 141 12.94 -8.74 5.71
C GLU A 141 11.87 -7.91 6.42
N ALA A 142 11.02 -7.25 5.63
CA ALA A 142 9.91 -6.45 6.16
C ALA A 142 8.90 -7.32 6.93
N LEU A 143 8.55 -8.51 6.39
CA LEU A 143 7.67 -9.48 7.04
C LEU A 143 8.28 -9.99 8.36
N ARG A 144 9.58 -10.33 8.36
CA ARG A 144 10.26 -10.76 9.57
C ARG A 144 10.22 -9.69 10.66
N ARG A 145 10.44 -8.42 10.29
CA ARG A 145 10.35 -7.29 11.22
C ARG A 145 8.95 -7.14 11.78
N LEU A 146 7.93 -7.22 10.93
CA LEU A 146 6.53 -7.12 11.33
C LEU A 146 6.14 -8.24 12.31
N ARG A 147 6.50 -9.50 12.00
CA ARG A 147 6.28 -10.65 12.88
C ARG A 147 6.88 -10.46 14.27
N LEU A 148 8.12 -9.98 14.35
CA LEU A 148 8.78 -9.72 15.63
C LEU A 148 8.05 -8.66 16.45
N LEU A 149 7.56 -7.59 15.83
CA LEU A 149 6.81 -6.55 16.52
C LEU A 149 5.43 -7.02 16.99
N VAL A 150 4.75 -7.86 16.23
CA VAL A 150 3.47 -8.46 16.66
C VAL A 150 3.70 -9.42 17.84
N MET A 151 4.76 -10.21 17.83
CA MET A 151 5.13 -11.08 18.97
C MET A 151 5.51 -10.27 20.23
N GLU A 152 6.27 -9.18 20.06
CA GLU A 152 6.59 -8.24 21.14
C GLU A 152 5.30 -7.64 21.72
N GLY A 153 4.37 -7.23 20.84
CA GLY A 153 3.07 -6.68 21.25
C GLY A 153 2.24 -7.66 22.05
N LEU A 154 2.15 -8.92 21.63
CA LEU A 154 1.46 -9.96 22.40
C LEU A 154 2.06 -10.09 23.81
N SER A 155 3.39 -10.16 23.93
CA SER A 155 4.05 -10.24 25.23
C SER A 155 3.77 -9.04 26.12
N ILE A 156 3.72 -7.84 25.55
CA ILE A 156 3.41 -6.61 26.30
C ILE A 156 1.96 -6.63 26.81
N ILE A 157 0.98 -6.87 25.93
CA ILE A 157 -0.43 -6.84 26.32
C ILE A 157 -0.87 -7.97 27.26
N GLU A 158 -0.13 -9.07 27.30
CA GLU A 158 -0.35 -10.13 28.29
C GLU A 158 0.18 -9.77 29.70
N THR A 159 1.08 -8.78 29.79
CA THR A 159 1.75 -8.41 31.04
C THR A 159 1.31 -7.07 31.60
N ILE A 160 0.74 -6.20 30.81
CA ILE A 160 0.33 -4.85 31.20
C ILE A 160 -1.09 -4.53 30.75
N GLU A 161 -1.72 -3.58 31.42
CA GLU A 161 -3.02 -3.06 31.00
C GLU A 161 -2.83 -2.09 29.84
N VAL A 162 -3.53 -2.37 28.72
CA VAL A 162 -3.52 -1.55 27.49
C VAL A 162 -4.92 -1.01 27.20
N PRO A 163 -5.06 0.05 26.38
CA PRO A 163 -6.35 0.57 25.96
C PRO A 163 -7.25 -0.53 25.38
N GLU A 164 -8.56 -0.47 25.63
CA GLU A 164 -9.51 -1.54 25.32
C GLU A 164 -9.49 -2.00 23.85
N GLY A 165 -9.36 -1.07 22.89
CA GLY A 165 -9.29 -1.36 21.47
C GLY A 165 -8.01 -2.12 21.01
N TRP A 166 -7.05 -2.31 21.92
CA TRP A 166 -5.75 -2.97 21.67
C TRP A 166 -5.56 -4.26 22.44
N ARG A 167 -6.63 -4.83 22.99
CA ARG A 167 -6.56 -6.10 23.75
C ARG A 167 -6.22 -7.28 22.83
N THR A 168 -5.92 -8.43 23.44
CA THR A 168 -5.27 -9.61 22.85
C THR A 168 -5.86 -10.15 21.54
N ALA A 169 -7.15 -9.98 21.24
CA ALA A 169 -7.78 -10.60 20.09
C ALA A 169 -7.13 -10.16 18.74
N PRO A 170 -7.03 -8.86 18.41
CA PRO A 170 -6.43 -8.45 17.13
C PRO A 170 -4.99 -8.95 16.96
N TRP A 171 -4.21 -8.96 18.04
CA TRP A 171 -2.80 -9.39 17.97
C TRP A 171 -2.64 -10.88 17.71
N ARG A 172 -3.54 -11.71 18.26
CA ARG A 172 -3.56 -13.15 17.99
C ARG A 172 -4.00 -13.44 16.57
N ASP A 173 -4.98 -12.70 16.06
CA ASP A 173 -5.42 -12.80 14.68
C ASP A 173 -4.27 -12.42 13.73
N TRP A 174 -3.59 -11.31 13.97
CA TRP A 174 -2.42 -10.93 13.17
C TRP A 174 -1.28 -11.96 13.26
N GLN A 175 -1.05 -12.54 14.44
CA GLN A 175 -0.04 -13.59 14.58
C GLN A 175 -0.40 -14.81 13.74
N ALA A 176 -1.65 -15.24 13.74
CA ALA A 176 -2.14 -16.35 12.92
C ALA A 176 -2.02 -16.02 11.43
N ASP A 177 -2.54 -14.84 11.01
CA ASP A 177 -2.53 -14.39 9.62
C ASP A 177 -1.10 -14.21 9.07
N LEU A 178 -0.15 -13.78 9.90
CA LEU A 178 1.25 -13.68 9.51
C LEU A 178 1.94 -15.05 9.35
N SER A 179 1.26 -16.16 9.73
CA SER A 179 1.84 -17.52 9.76
C SER A 179 1.26 -18.47 8.72
N GLU A 180 0.14 -18.10 8.08
CA GLU A 180 -0.59 -19.00 7.17
C GLU A 180 -0.74 -18.41 5.74
N ASP A 181 -0.76 -19.27 4.71
CA ASP A 181 -0.92 -18.88 3.30
C ASP A 181 -2.39 -18.73 2.90
N HIS A 182 -2.71 -17.75 2.06
CA HIS A 182 -4.06 -17.47 1.57
C HIS A 182 -4.10 -17.12 0.05
N PRO A 183 -5.23 -17.34 -0.67
CA PRO A 183 -5.30 -17.39 -2.13
C PRO A 183 -5.38 -16.05 -2.90
N LEU A 184 -4.77 -14.95 -2.45
CA LEU A 184 -4.53 -13.79 -3.35
C LEU A 184 -3.37 -14.04 -4.33
N SER A 185 -3.01 -15.30 -4.55
CA SER A 185 -1.75 -15.74 -5.12
C SER A 185 -1.46 -15.33 -6.57
N THR A 186 -2.46 -14.90 -7.35
CA THR A 186 -2.25 -14.61 -8.78
C THR A 186 -1.55 -13.28 -9.06
N LEU A 187 -1.74 -12.27 -8.23
CA LEU A 187 -1.07 -10.97 -8.38
C LEU A 187 0.11 -10.79 -7.44
N LEU A 188 0.14 -11.54 -6.33
CA LEU A 188 1.24 -11.44 -5.38
C LEU A 188 2.50 -12.12 -5.93
N PRO A 189 3.69 -11.57 -5.65
CA PRO A 189 4.94 -12.26 -5.91
C PRO A 189 4.96 -13.63 -5.21
N VAL A 190 5.67 -14.60 -5.81
CA VAL A 190 5.74 -15.99 -5.31
C VAL A 190 6.15 -16.09 -3.83
N ASP A 191 6.91 -15.11 -3.34
CA ASP A 191 7.42 -15.05 -1.96
C ASP A 191 6.54 -14.19 -1.02
N ALA A 192 5.38 -13.70 -1.48
CA ALA A 192 4.50 -12.88 -0.68
C ALA A 192 3.31 -13.69 -0.15
N ASP A 193 3.12 -13.62 1.16
CA ASP A 193 2.03 -14.25 1.87
C ASP A 193 0.83 -13.28 1.92
N SER A 194 -0.31 -13.69 1.38
CA SER A 194 -1.50 -12.85 1.27
C SER A 194 -2.17 -12.57 2.62
N ARG A 195 -2.19 -13.50 3.55
CA ARG A 195 -2.70 -13.25 4.91
C ARG A 195 -1.83 -12.23 5.63
N ALA A 196 -0.51 -12.34 5.48
CA ALA A 196 0.41 -11.37 6.02
C ALA A 196 0.18 -9.97 5.43
N VAL A 197 -0.17 -9.87 4.14
CA VAL A 197 -0.57 -8.60 3.52
C VAL A 197 -1.86 -8.05 4.14
N TYR A 198 -2.87 -8.87 4.34
CA TYR A 198 -4.12 -8.46 5.00
C TYR A 198 -3.87 -8.03 6.44
N ALA A 199 -3.10 -8.78 7.21
CA ALA A 199 -2.73 -8.39 8.57
C ALA A 199 -2.00 -7.05 8.60
N ALA A 200 -1.05 -6.83 7.68
CA ALA A 200 -0.33 -5.56 7.59
C ALA A 200 -1.24 -4.39 7.21
N LEU A 201 -2.22 -4.60 6.32
CA LEU A 201 -3.22 -3.59 5.96
C LEU A 201 -4.16 -3.28 7.14
N ASP A 202 -4.61 -4.29 7.89
CA ASP A 202 -5.45 -4.09 9.08
C ASP A 202 -4.68 -3.34 10.18
N ILE A 203 -3.42 -3.70 10.43
CA ILE A 203 -2.53 -2.96 11.34
C ILE A 203 -2.44 -1.49 10.90
N HIS A 204 -2.18 -1.24 9.62
CA HIS A 204 -2.08 0.13 9.11
C HIS A 204 -3.38 0.90 9.29
N ASP A 205 -4.53 0.31 8.97
CA ASP A 205 -5.84 0.96 9.10
C ASP A 205 -6.17 1.31 10.55
N ARG A 206 -5.92 0.41 11.49
CA ARG A 206 -6.06 0.68 12.94
C ARG A 206 -5.12 1.79 13.40
N MET A 207 -3.88 1.78 12.95
CA MET A 207 -2.89 2.80 13.31
C MET A 207 -3.23 4.20 12.76
N ARG A 208 -4.01 4.31 11.68
CA ARG A 208 -4.48 5.61 11.16
C ARG A 208 -5.30 6.40 12.18
N THR A 209 -5.93 5.75 13.13
CA THR A 209 -6.68 6.39 14.21
C THR A 209 -5.78 6.89 15.35
N VAL A 210 -4.53 6.45 15.38
CA VAL A 210 -3.55 6.80 16.42
C VAL A 210 -2.65 7.94 15.92
N LEU A 211 -3.09 9.18 16.10
CA LEU A 211 -2.37 10.36 15.61
C LEU A 211 -1.02 10.59 16.30
N ALA A 212 -0.89 10.20 17.56
CA ALA A 212 0.31 10.40 18.37
C ALA A 212 0.61 9.17 19.23
N PRO A 213 1.22 8.10 18.66
CA PRO A 213 1.53 6.88 19.42
C PRO A 213 2.35 7.12 20.70
N ALA A 214 3.25 8.11 20.66
CA ALA A 214 4.07 8.46 21.83
C ALA A 214 3.28 8.99 23.04
N THR A 215 2.01 9.37 22.86
CA THR A 215 1.12 9.79 23.97
C THR A 215 0.22 8.67 24.49
N VAL A 216 0.32 7.47 23.91
CA VAL A 216 -0.45 6.30 24.33
C VAL A 216 0.15 5.74 25.62
N GLU A 217 -0.70 5.55 26.61
CA GLU A 217 -0.31 4.94 27.90
C GLU A 217 -0.61 3.42 27.89
N PRO A 218 0.25 2.59 28.47
CA PRO A 218 1.56 2.97 29.04
C PRO A 218 2.62 3.26 27.94
N PRO A 219 3.69 4.04 28.25
CA PRO A 219 4.67 4.51 27.25
C PRO A 219 5.34 3.39 26.44
N VAL A 220 5.58 2.22 27.04
CA VAL A 220 6.15 1.05 26.35
C VAL A 220 5.24 0.57 25.21
N PHE A 221 3.92 0.67 25.40
CA PHE A 221 2.96 0.33 24.37
C PHE A 221 2.91 1.39 23.25
N GLY A 222 2.99 2.68 23.62
CA GLY A 222 3.11 3.77 22.65
C GLY A 222 4.38 3.66 21.78
N ASP A 223 5.52 3.26 22.39
CA ASP A 223 6.76 2.99 21.66
C ASP A 223 6.59 1.82 20.69
N LEU A 224 5.98 0.72 21.10
CA LEU A 224 5.66 -0.41 20.23
C LEU A 224 4.81 0.05 19.02
N LEU A 225 3.72 0.80 19.25
CA LEU A 225 2.87 1.28 18.16
C LEU A 225 3.63 2.18 17.19
N SER A 226 4.55 3.01 17.68
CA SER A 226 5.38 3.88 16.83
C SER A 226 6.30 3.10 15.88
N ARG A 227 6.68 1.87 16.23
CA ARG A 227 7.50 0.96 15.41
C ARG A 227 6.64 0.03 14.53
N LEU A 228 5.49 -0.39 15.01
CA LEU A 228 4.59 -1.32 14.34
C LEU A 228 4.03 -0.74 13.04
N HIS A 229 3.57 0.50 13.07
CA HIS A 229 2.99 1.16 11.92
C HIS A 229 3.96 1.27 10.73
N PRO A 230 5.18 1.82 10.89
CA PRO A 230 6.17 1.83 9.80
C PRO A 230 6.52 0.44 9.29
N ALA A 231 6.56 -0.58 10.16
CA ALA A 231 6.86 -1.95 9.73
C ALA A 231 5.75 -2.54 8.87
N ALA A 232 4.48 -2.35 9.24
CA ALA A 232 3.34 -2.77 8.42
C ALA A 232 3.35 -2.06 7.06
N ALA A 233 3.54 -0.74 7.05
CA ALA A 233 3.64 0.05 5.82
C ALA A 233 4.82 -0.39 4.93
N ALA A 234 5.97 -0.68 5.53
CA ALA A 234 7.16 -1.15 4.80
C ALA A 234 6.90 -2.50 4.13
N TYR A 235 6.23 -3.43 4.81
CA TYR A 235 5.92 -4.73 4.24
C TYR A 235 4.95 -4.62 3.04
N VAL A 236 3.84 -3.90 3.20
CA VAL A 236 2.87 -3.69 2.10
C VAL A 236 3.53 -2.99 0.91
N THR A 237 4.36 -1.97 1.17
CA THR A 237 5.10 -1.25 0.13
C THR A 237 6.10 -2.16 -0.57
N ALA A 238 6.83 -3.00 0.17
CA ALA A 238 7.79 -3.95 -0.38
C ALA A 238 7.12 -4.95 -1.32
N VAL A 239 5.98 -5.54 -0.88
CA VAL A 239 5.18 -6.45 -1.70
C VAL A 239 4.68 -5.76 -2.97
N ALA A 240 4.12 -4.54 -2.84
CA ALA A 240 3.59 -3.79 -3.99
C ALA A 240 4.67 -3.37 -5.01
N THR A 241 5.94 -3.33 -4.61
CA THR A 241 7.05 -2.82 -5.45
C THR A 241 7.83 -3.94 -6.14
N MET A 242 7.59 -5.19 -5.76
CA MET A 242 8.29 -6.33 -6.38
C MET A 242 8.01 -6.38 -7.88
N LYS A 243 9.07 -6.51 -8.64
CA LYS A 243 8.98 -6.84 -10.05
C LYS A 243 8.62 -8.32 -10.13
N GLY A 244 7.43 -8.62 -10.68
CA GLY A 244 7.04 -9.98 -10.98
C GLY A 244 8.00 -10.67 -11.95
#